data_52f9a57f35d6dc89e07c612fec9e05f6
#
_entry.id   52f9a57f35d6dc89e07c612fec9e05f6
#
_cell.length_a   1.000
_cell.length_b   1.000
_cell.length_c   1.000
_cell.angle_alpha   90.00
_cell.angle_beta   90.00
_cell.angle_gamma   90.00
#
_symmetry.space_group_name_H-M   'P 1'
#
loop_
_entity.id
_entity.type
_entity.pdbx_description
1 polymer ?
#
loop_
_entity_poly.entity_id
_entity_poly.type
_entity_poly.pdbx_seq_one_letter_code
_entity_poly.pdbx_strand_id
1 'polypeptide(L)'
;MKKLCPLLLILFALYGCVQTSNKANKKFSNVQQENFDNMLARNRDKSYRLGNKILEKEFNDSVKLAIGEYMDSVKLFINWKAKIHNINSMELGESVKLSFELKYTPEQYREVSFDVDYLLSKDSLDSDKIYNTIKRLNNYSTVYFDGFIRREANGEACYSSYSDDIMHSYPNFKFFVVDINTTSKGDILSDNLQYAVNLSFKAIEPLELSFKKKMSDKETKKRIAEIAPQFKTAKELLTQEEKEYVDRLTQALTYNFLYAE
;
A
#
# COMPACT_ATOMS: atom_id res chain seq x y z
N MET A 1 -5.17 -26.23 -67.93
CA MET A 1 -4.53 -25.42 -66.91
C MET A 1 -5.34 -24.17 -66.58
N LYS A 2 -6.50 -24.26 -65.92
CA LYS A 2 -7.33 -23.13 -65.54
C LYS A 2 -8.31 -23.43 -64.37
N LYS A 3 -7.88 -24.17 -63.34
CA LYS A 3 -8.76 -24.38 -62.13
C LYS A 3 -7.98 -24.37 -60.82
N LEU A 4 -6.80 -23.73 -60.72
CA LEU A 4 -6.03 -23.66 -59.43
C LEU A 4 -6.08 -22.26 -58.77
N CYS A 5 -6.73 -21.27 -59.39
CA CYS A 5 -6.70 -19.89 -58.88
C CYS A 5 -7.69 -19.53 -57.75
N PRO A 6 -8.87 -20.20 -57.60
CA PRO A 6 -9.78 -19.81 -56.52
C PRO A 6 -9.40 -20.40 -55.14
N LEU A 7 -8.66 -21.50 -55.11
CA LEU A 7 -8.32 -22.15 -53.82
C LEU A 7 -7.21 -21.40 -53.05
N LEU A 8 -6.33 -20.70 -53.77
CA LEU A 8 -5.25 -19.90 -53.16
C LEU A 8 -5.77 -18.59 -52.55
N LEU A 9 -6.86 -18.04 -53.11
CA LEU A 9 -7.46 -16.83 -52.58
C LEU A 9 -8.25 -17.05 -51.28
N ILE A 10 -8.79 -18.26 -51.06
CA ILE A 10 -9.47 -18.63 -49.82
C ILE A 10 -8.47 -18.86 -48.66
N LEU A 11 -7.27 -19.34 -48.95
CA LEU A 11 -6.22 -19.51 -47.96
C LEU A 11 -5.67 -18.16 -47.44
N PHE A 12 -5.61 -17.11 -48.27
CA PHE A 12 -5.21 -15.78 -47.84
C PHE A 12 -6.29 -15.04 -47.03
N ALA A 13 -7.56 -15.36 -47.25
CA ALA A 13 -8.66 -14.77 -46.48
C ALA A 13 -8.74 -15.34 -45.04
N LEU A 14 -8.25 -16.54 -44.80
CA LEU A 14 -8.22 -17.15 -43.47
C LEU A 14 -6.98 -16.71 -42.64
N TYR A 15 -5.94 -16.19 -43.26
CA TYR A 15 -4.77 -15.64 -42.54
C TYR A 15 -4.91 -14.14 -42.19
N GLY A 16 -5.94 -13.46 -42.70
CA GLY A 16 -6.22 -12.05 -42.43
C GLY A 16 -6.97 -11.77 -41.12
N CYS A 17 -7.43 -12.79 -40.41
CA CYS A 17 -7.99 -12.68 -39.06
C CYS A 17 -7.00 -13.04 -37.96
N VAL A 18 -5.72 -12.74 -38.16
CA VAL A 18 -4.78 -12.66 -37.04
C VAL A 18 -5.07 -11.36 -36.33
N GLN A 19 -5.88 -11.50 -35.27
CA GLN A 19 -5.77 -10.75 -34.03
C GLN A 19 -4.96 -9.47 -34.20
N THR A 20 -5.61 -8.37 -34.53
CA THR A 20 -5.34 -7.15 -33.82
C THR A 20 -5.60 -7.46 -32.35
N SER A 21 -4.63 -8.10 -31.68
CA SER A 21 -4.52 -7.97 -30.27
C SER A 21 -4.56 -6.47 -30.06
N ASN A 22 -5.69 -5.98 -29.56
CA ASN A 22 -5.74 -4.72 -28.88
C ASN A 22 -4.50 -4.75 -27.99
N LYS A 23 -3.49 -3.97 -28.34
CA LYS A 23 -2.60 -3.39 -27.38
C LYS A 23 -3.51 -2.49 -26.54
N ALA A 24 -4.35 -3.14 -25.73
CA ALA A 24 -4.97 -2.50 -24.60
C ALA A 24 -3.84 -1.72 -23.98
N ASN A 25 -3.98 -0.41 -23.93
CA ASN A 25 -3.10 0.51 -23.26
C ASN A 25 -2.53 -0.24 -22.09
N LYS A 26 -1.21 -0.49 -22.11
CA LYS A 26 -0.51 -1.09 -20.99
C LYS A 26 -0.77 -0.14 -19.84
N LYS A 27 -1.83 -0.43 -19.08
CA LYS A 27 -2.21 0.31 -17.89
C LYS A 27 -0.93 0.32 -17.09
N PHE A 28 -0.45 1.48 -16.72
CA PHE A 28 0.74 1.65 -15.93
C PHE A 28 0.48 0.86 -14.63
N SER A 29 0.83 -0.41 -14.61
CA SER A 29 0.64 -1.26 -13.44
C SER A 29 1.89 -1.11 -12.60
N ASN A 30 1.74 -0.57 -11.42
CA ASN A 30 2.76 -0.63 -10.38
C ASN A 30 3.01 -2.10 -10.05
N VAL A 31 4.26 -2.56 -10.21
CA VAL A 31 4.62 -3.98 -10.02
C VAL A 31 4.31 -4.47 -8.60
N GLN A 32 4.47 -3.62 -7.59
CA GLN A 32 4.08 -3.97 -6.21
C GLN A 32 2.57 -4.19 -6.13
N GLN A 33 1.76 -3.28 -6.67
CA GLN A 33 0.30 -3.40 -6.65
C GLN A 33 -0.15 -4.65 -7.40
N GLU A 34 0.42 -4.93 -8.57
CA GLU A 34 0.12 -6.14 -9.35
C GLU A 34 0.47 -7.43 -8.59
N ASN A 35 1.61 -7.47 -7.91
CA ASN A 35 2.00 -8.63 -7.10
C ASN A 35 1.05 -8.86 -5.92
N PHE A 36 0.61 -7.80 -5.26
CA PHE A 36 -0.38 -7.86 -4.19
C PHE A 36 -1.72 -8.39 -4.71
N ASP A 37 -2.18 -7.87 -5.82
CA ASP A 37 -3.42 -8.30 -6.48
C ASP A 37 -3.37 -9.78 -6.84
N ASN A 38 -2.26 -10.23 -7.43
CA ASN A 38 -2.04 -11.64 -7.78
C ASN A 38 -2.00 -12.55 -6.55
N MET A 39 -1.48 -12.07 -5.42
CA MET A 39 -1.50 -12.81 -4.16
C MET A 39 -2.93 -12.94 -3.62
N LEU A 40 -3.68 -11.84 -3.53
CA LEU A 40 -5.07 -11.85 -3.09
C LEU A 40 -5.93 -12.76 -3.97
N ALA A 41 -5.69 -12.71 -5.28
CA ALA A 41 -6.34 -13.51 -6.28
C ALA A 41 -6.21 -15.00 -6.06
N ARG A 42 -4.98 -15.46 -5.95
CA ARG A 42 -4.68 -16.86 -5.73
C ARG A 42 -5.32 -17.39 -4.45
N ASN A 43 -5.38 -16.55 -3.43
CA ASN A 43 -5.99 -16.92 -2.15
C ASN A 43 -7.51 -17.04 -2.30
N ARG A 44 -8.17 -16.10 -2.96
CA ARG A 44 -9.61 -16.18 -3.19
C ARG A 44 -10.01 -17.42 -3.97
N ASP A 45 -9.30 -17.75 -5.05
CA ASP A 45 -9.64 -18.92 -5.86
C ASP A 45 -9.52 -20.25 -5.10
N LYS A 46 -8.65 -20.27 -4.10
CA LYS A 46 -8.57 -21.41 -3.15
C LYS A 46 -9.76 -21.42 -2.20
N SER A 47 -10.21 -20.26 -1.67
CA SER A 47 -11.30 -20.19 -0.70
C SER A 47 -12.61 -20.81 -1.20
N TYR A 48 -12.94 -20.63 -2.47
CA TYR A 48 -14.14 -21.23 -3.08
C TYR A 48 -14.16 -22.75 -3.14
N ARG A 49 -13.06 -23.43 -2.87
CA ARG A 49 -12.91 -24.88 -2.93
C ARG A 49 -12.95 -25.53 -1.55
N LEU A 50 -13.14 -24.74 -0.49
CA LEU A 50 -13.11 -25.25 0.87
C LEU A 50 -14.46 -25.85 1.22
N GLY A 51 -14.42 -27.10 1.73
CA GLY A 51 -15.64 -27.88 1.97
C GLY A 51 -16.19 -27.81 3.38
N ASN A 52 -15.51 -27.13 4.33
CA ASN A 52 -15.97 -27.01 5.71
C ASN A 52 -15.27 -25.87 6.46
N LYS A 53 -15.87 -25.46 7.61
CA LYS A 53 -15.40 -24.33 8.43
C LYS A 53 -14.02 -24.50 9.06
N ILE A 54 -13.54 -25.71 9.26
CA ILE A 54 -12.19 -25.95 9.81
C ILE A 54 -11.15 -25.58 8.74
N LEU A 55 -11.34 -26.07 7.52
CA LEU A 55 -10.48 -25.74 6.38
C LEU A 55 -10.53 -24.24 6.04
N GLU A 56 -11.70 -23.61 6.17
CA GLU A 56 -11.85 -22.15 6.01
C GLU A 56 -11.01 -21.40 7.04
N LYS A 57 -11.03 -21.80 8.30
CA LYS A 57 -10.22 -21.14 9.35
C LYS A 57 -8.74 -21.31 9.10
N GLU A 58 -8.26 -22.53 8.85
CA GLU A 58 -6.86 -22.80 8.55
C GLU A 58 -6.38 -22.01 7.32
N PHE A 59 -7.25 -21.90 6.33
CA PHE A 59 -6.99 -21.14 5.14
C PHE A 59 -6.91 -19.63 5.44
N ASN A 60 -7.82 -19.07 6.24
CA ASN A 60 -7.81 -17.68 6.66
C ASN A 60 -6.51 -17.32 7.39
N ASP A 61 -6.06 -18.20 8.28
CA ASP A 61 -4.79 -18.03 8.99
C ASP A 61 -3.60 -18.03 8.00
N SER A 62 -3.64 -18.88 6.97
CA SER A 62 -2.62 -18.90 5.92
C SER A 62 -2.61 -17.64 5.05
N VAL A 63 -3.78 -17.04 4.79
CA VAL A 63 -3.88 -15.78 4.04
C VAL A 63 -3.35 -14.60 4.86
N LYS A 64 -3.67 -14.54 6.16
CA LYS A 64 -3.11 -13.53 7.07
C LYS A 64 -1.59 -13.59 7.08
N LEU A 65 -1.04 -14.79 7.17
CA LEU A 65 0.41 -15.01 7.11
C LEU A 65 1.00 -14.51 5.78
N ALA A 66 0.41 -14.89 4.65
CA ALA A 66 0.87 -14.48 3.33
C ALA A 66 0.85 -12.95 3.14
N ILE A 67 -0.18 -12.27 3.66
CA ILE A 67 -0.25 -10.81 3.66
C ILE A 67 0.84 -10.22 4.56
N GLY A 68 1.07 -10.79 5.75
CA GLY A 68 2.15 -10.39 6.64
C GLY A 68 3.53 -10.50 5.99
N GLU A 69 3.83 -11.63 5.35
CA GLU A 69 5.08 -11.86 4.60
C GLU A 69 5.24 -10.87 3.43
N TYR A 70 4.16 -10.58 2.72
CA TYR A 70 4.17 -9.56 1.68
C TYR A 70 4.52 -8.18 2.24
N MET A 71 3.89 -7.77 3.34
CA MET A 71 4.17 -6.50 4.02
C MET A 71 5.62 -6.42 4.51
N ASP A 72 6.19 -7.52 4.98
CA ASP A 72 7.61 -7.59 5.39
C ASP A 72 8.56 -7.40 4.22
N SER A 73 8.21 -7.93 3.05
CA SER A 73 9.03 -7.83 1.84
C SER A 73 8.98 -6.44 1.21
N VAL A 74 7.80 -5.81 1.19
CA VAL A 74 7.56 -4.52 0.51
C VAL A 74 7.80 -3.34 1.46
N LYS A 75 7.45 -3.46 2.75
CA LYS A 75 7.52 -2.45 3.81
C LYS A 75 6.73 -1.17 3.52
N LEU A 76 6.86 -0.60 2.33
CA LEU A 76 6.24 0.66 1.91
C LEU A 76 5.65 0.48 0.51
N PHE A 77 4.37 0.77 0.36
CA PHE A 77 3.68 0.84 -0.93
C PHE A 77 4.04 2.18 -1.57
N ILE A 78 4.47 2.17 -2.82
CA ILE A 78 4.96 3.36 -3.51
C ILE A 78 4.15 3.57 -4.78
N ASN A 79 3.58 4.77 -4.93
CA ASN A 79 2.84 5.22 -6.12
C ASN A 79 1.69 4.27 -6.53
N TRP A 80 0.99 3.69 -5.55
CA TRP A 80 -0.19 2.87 -5.81
C TRP A 80 -1.35 3.73 -6.27
N LYS A 81 -2.12 3.23 -7.23
CA LYS A 81 -3.25 3.95 -7.81
C LYS A 81 -4.56 3.52 -7.17
N ALA A 82 -5.36 4.50 -6.74
CA ALA A 82 -6.71 4.27 -6.20
C ALA A 82 -7.66 5.42 -6.55
N LYS A 83 -8.94 5.25 -6.18
CA LYS A 83 -9.91 6.32 -6.08
C LYS A 83 -10.11 6.66 -4.61
N ILE A 84 -10.20 7.95 -4.30
CA ILE A 84 -10.50 8.41 -2.95
C ILE A 84 -12.01 8.46 -2.72
N HIS A 85 -12.44 8.03 -1.53
CA HIS A 85 -13.85 7.99 -1.12
C HIS A 85 -14.01 8.48 0.31
N ASN A 86 -15.24 8.86 0.67
CA ASN A 86 -15.67 9.13 2.05
C ASN A 86 -14.78 10.15 2.78
N ILE A 87 -14.38 11.21 2.06
CA ILE A 87 -13.55 12.28 2.63
C ILE A 87 -14.33 12.99 3.74
N ASN A 88 -13.79 12.96 4.96
CA ASN A 88 -14.36 13.62 6.14
C ASN A 88 -13.25 14.22 6.99
N SER A 89 -13.57 15.30 7.73
CA SER A 89 -12.66 15.88 8.72
C SER A 89 -13.39 16.14 10.03
N MET A 90 -12.72 15.89 11.14
CA MET A 90 -13.24 16.08 12.49
C MET A 90 -12.22 16.84 13.33
N GLU A 91 -12.65 17.90 14.01
CA GLU A 91 -11.81 18.59 14.98
C GLU A 91 -11.76 17.83 16.30
N LEU A 92 -10.56 17.66 16.85
CA LEU A 92 -10.26 16.96 18.09
C LEU A 92 -9.35 17.86 18.97
N GLY A 93 -9.93 18.84 19.63
CA GLY A 93 -9.18 19.83 20.41
C GLY A 93 -8.19 20.61 19.52
N GLU A 94 -6.89 20.50 19.79
CA GLU A 94 -5.80 21.15 19.01
C GLU A 94 -5.41 20.37 17.74
N SER A 95 -6.11 19.28 17.46
CA SER A 95 -5.83 18.44 16.30
C SER A 95 -7.04 18.37 15.36
N VAL A 96 -6.76 17.99 14.11
CA VAL A 96 -7.77 17.63 13.11
C VAL A 96 -7.49 16.20 12.66
N LYS A 97 -8.53 15.39 12.69
CA LYS A 97 -8.52 14.06 12.10
C LYS A 97 -9.15 14.14 10.71
N LEU A 98 -8.37 13.82 9.68
CA LEU A 98 -8.83 13.64 8.32
C LEU A 98 -9.03 12.14 8.09
N SER A 99 -10.25 11.75 7.69
CA SER A 99 -10.59 10.34 7.41
C SER A 99 -11.01 10.20 5.96
N PHE A 100 -10.55 9.16 5.29
CA PHE A 100 -10.93 8.83 3.90
C PHE A 100 -10.62 7.37 3.59
N GLU A 101 -11.18 6.87 2.50
CA GLU A 101 -10.91 5.55 1.99
C GLU A 101 -10.18 5.63 0.64
N LEU A 102 -9.20 4.77 0.42
CA LEU A 102 -8.55 4.57 -0.86
C LEU A 102 -9.01 3.23 -1.43
N LYS A 103 -9.70 3.26 -2.57
CA LYS A 103 -10.30 2.08 -3.18
C LYS A 103 -9.79 1.85 -4.58
N TYR A 104 -9.47 0.61 -4.89
CA TYR A 104 -9.19 0.21 -6.27
C TYR A 104 -9.77 -1.18 -6.56
N THR A 105 -10.06 -1.41 -7.84
CA THR A 105 -10.56 -2.70 -8.31
C THR A 105 -9.49 -3.30 -9.22
N PRO A 106 -8.81 -4.38 -8.80
CA PRO A 106 -7.94 -5.18 -9.65
C PRO A 106 -8.68 -5.70 -10.88
N GLU A 107 -7.97 -5.95 -12.00
CA GLU A 107 -8.61 -6.36 -13.27
C GLU A 107 -9.48 -7.62 -13.17
N GLN A 108 -9.15 -8.51 -12.23
CA GLN A 108 -9.82 -9.81 -12.08
C GLN A 108 -10.71 -9.88 -10.84
N TYR A 109 -10.84 -8.78 -10.02
CA TYR A 109 -11.35 -8.93 -8.67
C TYR A 109 -12.22 -7.79 -8.18
N ARG A 110 -12.74 -8.09 -6.98
CA ARG A 110 -13.53 -7.21 -6.14
C ARG A 110 -12.64 -6.10 -5.55
N GLU A 111 -13.26 -5.08 -5.06
CA GLU A 111 -12.63 -3.89 -4.51
C GLU A 111 -11.68 -4.21 -3.35
N VAL A 112 -10.49 -3.63 -3.39
CA VAL A 112 -9.57 -3.55 -2.26
C VAL A 112 -9.65 -2.15 -1.70
N SER A 113 -9.77 -2.01 -0.39
CA SER A 113 -9.87 -0.71 0.27
C SER A 113 -8.85 -0.55 1.40
N PHE A 114 -8.46 0.70 1.60
CA PHE A 114 -7.59 1.13 2.67
C PHE A 114 -8.27 2.29 3.41
N ASP A 115 -8.59 2.10 4.68
CA ASP A 115 -9.13 3.13 5.54
C ASP A 115 -7.98 3.93 6.15
N VAL A 116 -8.00 5.22 5.93
CA VAL A 116 -6.99 6.15 6.42
C VAL A 116 -7.59 7.07 7.45
N ASP A 117 -6.96 7.12 8.62
CA ASP A 117 -7.14 8.12 9.65
C ASP A 117 -5.84 8.92 9.77
N TYR A 118 -5.83 10.16 9.28
CA TYR A 118 -4.67 11.03 9.26
C TYR A 118 -4.86 12.15 10.29
N LEU A 119 -4.01 12.14 11.32
CA LEU A 119 -4.09 13.10 12.41
C LEU A 119 -3.00 14.17 12.24
N LEU A 120 -3.39 15.44 12.37
CA LEU A 120 -2.47 16.58 12.26
C LEU A 120 -2.85 17.69 13.26
N SER A 121 -1.86 18.49 13.67
CA SER A 121 -2.10 19.69 14.46
C SER A 121 -2.82 20.75 13.64
N LYS A 122 -3.71 21.53 14.26
CA LYS A 122 -4.35 22.68 13.63
C LYS A 122 -3.34 23.68 13.05
N ASP A 123 -2.22 23.87 13.72
CA ASP A 123 -1.16 24.80 13.28
C ASP A 123 -0.45 24.35 12.00
N SER A 124 -0.52 23.04 11.67
CA SER A 124 0.12 22.49 10.46
C SER A 124 -0.80 22.38 9.25
N LEU A 125 -2.10 22.67 9.38
CA LEU A 125 -3.10 22.47 8.31
C LEU A 125 -2.70 23.15 6.98
N ASP A 126 -2.27 24.43 7.05
CA ASP A 126 -1.96 25.18 5.84
C ASP A 126 -0.65 24.75 5.17
N SER A 127 0.25 24.11 5.91
CA SER A 127 1.54 23.61 5.40
C SER A 127 1.53 22.13 5.05
N ASP A 128 0.55 21.35 5.56
CA ASP A 128 0.52 19.93 5.33
C ASP A 128 0.09 19.57 3.91
N LYS A 129 0.96 18.84 3.20
CA LYS A 129 0.78 18.47 1.79
C LYS A 129 -0.42 17.53 1.60
N ILE A 130 -0.59 16.53 2.47
CA ILE A 130 -1.66 15.55 2.35
C ILE A 130 -3.02 16.23 2.55
N TYR A 131 -3.17 17.03 3.62
CA TYR A 131 -4.38 17.78 3.88
C TYR A 131 -4.73 18.71 2.72
N ASN A 132 -3.76 19.49 2.23
CA ASN A 132 -3.97 20.43 1.13
C ASN A 132 -4.27 19.75 -0.21
N THR A 133 -3.74 18.56 -0.42
CA THR A 133 -4.09 17.75 -1.62
C THR A 133 -5.54 17.27 -1.51
N ILE A 134 -5.91 16.63 -0.39
CA ILE A 134 -7.24 16.03 -0.21
C ILE A 134 -8.35 17.08 -0.17
N LYS A 135 -8.10 18.23 0.46
CA LYS A 135 -9.05 19.37 0.50
C LYS A 135 -9.54 19.81 -0.88
N ARG A 136 -8.76 19.56 -1.94
CA ARG A 136 -9.07 19.94 -3.33
C ARG A 136 -9.71 18.82 -4.13
N LEU A 137 -9.85 17.63 -3.56
CA LEU A 137 -10.38 16.45 -4.25
C LEU A 137 -11.88 16.28 -4.01
N ASN A 138 -12.52 15.66 -4.97
CA ASN A 138 -13.87 15.15 -4.83
C ASN A 138 -13.82 13.64 -4.60
N ASN A 139 -14.88 13.06 -4.04
CA ASN A 139 -15.06 11.61 -4.03
C ASN A 139 -14.92 11.05 -5.46
N TYR A 140 -14.33 9.87 -5.56
CA TYR A 140 -13.99 9.17 -6.81
C TYR A 140 -12.83 9.76 -7.62
N SER A 141 -12.18 10.84 -7.15
CA SER A 141 -10.96 11.33 -7.78
C SER A 141 -9.88 10.25 -7.78
N THR A 142 -9.16 10.13 -8.90
CA THR A 142 -8.00 9.24 -8.98
C THR A 142 -6.82 9.87 -8.25
N VAL A 143 -6.18 9.08 -7.41
CA VAL A 143 -4.97 9.47 -6.66
C VAL A 143 -3.89 8.40 -6.78
N TYR A 144 -2.66 8.82 -6.55
CA TYR A 144 -1.48 7.97 -6.37
C TYR A 144 -0.96 8.19 -4.96
N PHE A 145 -0.72 7.11 -4.22
CA PHE A 145 -0.42 7.21 -2.81
C PHE A 145 0.75 6.30 -2.42
N ASP A 146 1.47 6.73 -1.40
CA ASP A 146 2.50 5.97 -0.71
C ASP A 146 2.07 5.75 0.73
N GLY A 147 2.44 4.60 1.29
CA GLY A 147 2.13 4.29 2.67
C GLY A 147 2.30 2.81 3.00
N PHE A 148 1.76 2.39 4.11
CA PHE A 148 1.83 0.99 4.54
C PHE A 148 0.58 0.59 5.34
N ILE A 149 0.26 -0.71 5.30
CA ILE A 149 -0.84 -1.28 6.09
C ILE A 149 -0.45 -1.24 7.58
N ARG A 150 -1.37 -0.75 8.41
CA ARG A 150 -1.23 -0.80 9.87
C ARG A 150 -1.05 -2.24 10.33
N ARG A 151 -0.18 -2.45 11.33
CA ARG A 151 0.06 -3.76 11.93
C ARG A 151 -0.54 -3.84 13.32
N GLU A 152 -1.07 -5.00 13.64
CA GLU A 152 -1.41 -5.39 15.01
C GLU A 152 -0.13 -5.72 15.81
N ALA A 153 -0.26 -5.82 17.14
CA ALA A 153 0.86 -6.17 18.02
C ALA A 153 1.53 -7.52 17.67
N ASN A 154 0.76 -8.47 17.14
CA ASN A 154 1.28 -9.77 16.68
C ASN A 154 1.98 -9.71 15.32
N GLY A 155 1.97 -8.56 14.63
CA GLY A 155 2.57 -8.35 13.31
C GLY A 155 1.64 -8.59 12.13
N GLU A 156 0.41 -9.04 12.36
CA GLU A 156 -0.59 -9.22 11.30
C GLU A 156 -1.09 -7.87 10.76
N ALA A 157 -1.68 -7.91 9.56
CA ALA A 157 -2.35 -6.74 8.99
C ALA A 157 -3.58 -6.36 9.83
N CYS A 158 -3.73 -5.06 10.10
CA CYS A 158 -4.93 -4.54 10.75
C CYS A 158 -6.06 -4.36 9.73
N TYR A 159 -7.19 -5.03 9.96
CA TYR A 159 -8.37 -4.94 9.11
C TYR A 159 -9.40 -3.98 9.70
N SER A 160 -10.11 -3.28 8.82
CA SER A 160 -11.19 -2.37 9.22
C SER A 160 -12.51 -3.07 9.51
N SER A 161 -12.70 -4.29 9.01
CA SER A 161 -13.91 -5.09 9.21
C SER A 161 -13.57 -6.54 9.58
N TYR A 162 -14.29 -7.05 10.55
CA TYR A 162 -14.05 -8.34 11.22
C TYR A 162 -14.90 -9.50 10.67
N SER A 163 -15.15 -9.63 9.39
CA SER A 163 -15.75 -10.88 8.94
C SER A 163 -14.74 -11.66 8.11
N ASP A 164 -14.54 -12.92 8.49
CA ASP A 164 -13.64 -13.84 7.80
C ASP A 164 -13.97 -13.96 6.31
N ASP A 165 -15.26 -13.90 5.95
CA ASP A 165 -15.74 -13.91 4.55
C ASP A 165 -15.33 -12.64 3.76
N ILE A 166 -15.19 -11.50 4.43
CA ILE A 166 -14.84 -10.23 3.81
C ILE A 166 -13.36 -10.19 3.43
N MET A 167 -12.49 -10.84 4.19
CA MET A 167 -11.04 -10.87 3.94
C MET A 167 -10.67 -11.43 2.56
N HIS A 168 -11.46 -12.38 2.05
CA HIS A 168 -11.20 -13.01 0.76
C HIS A 168 -11.90 -12.31 -0.40
N SER A 169 -12.96 -11.59 -0.11
CA SER A 169 -13.83 -11.01 -1.13
C SER A 169 -13.65 -9.51 -1.28
N TYR A 170 -13.44 -8.79 -0.17
CA TYR A 170 -13.33 -7.33 -0.12
C TYR A 170 -12.37 -6.92 1.01
N PRO A 171 -11.05 -7.16 0.84
CA PRO A 171 -10.10 -6.83 1.88
C PRO A 171 -10.11 -5.33 2.14
N ASN A 172 -10.34 -4.96 3.39
CA ASN A 172 -10.32 -3.58 3.87
C ASN A 172 -9.30 -3.47 4.99
N PHE A 173 -8.24 -2.71 4.76
CA PHE A 173 -7.12 -2.56 5.68
C PHE A 173 -7.10 -1.18 6.33
N LYS A 174 -6.69 -1.10 7.58
CA LYS A 174 -6.23 0.15 8.17
C LYS A 174 -4.88 0.53 7.56
N PHE A 175 -4.73 1.79 7.19
CA PHE A 175 -3.59 2.23 6.39
C PHE A 175 -3.00 3.55 6.88
N PHE A 176 -1.69 3.65 6.90
CA PHE A 176 -0.95 4.89 7.12
C PHE A 176 -0.48 5.46 5.79
N VAL A 177 -1.04 6.61 5.40
CA VAL A 177 -0.60 7.33 4.22
C VAL A 177 0.63 8.17 4.54
N VAL A 178 1.63 8.14 3.64
CA VAL A 178 2.88 8.91 3.75
C VAL A 178 2.92 10.02 2.70
N ASP A 179 2.40 9.76 1.51
CA ASP A 179 2.24 10.75 0.45
C ASP A 179 0.98 10.47 -0.37
N ILE A 180 0.40 11.52 -0.97
CA ILE A 180 -0.72 11.43 -1.88
C ILE A 180 -0.61 12.49 -2.97
N ASN A 181 -0.86 12.08 -4.22
CA ASN A 181 -0.70 12.94 -5.39
C ASN A 181 -1.84 12.70 -6.38
N THR A 182 -2.13 13.70 -7.20
CA THR A 182 -3.12 13.59 -8.30
C THR A 182 -2.49 13.04 -9.59
N THR A 183 -1.18 13.00 -9.67
CA THR A 183 -0.42 12.47 -10.80
C THR A 183 0.60 11.45 -10.33
N SER A 184 0.88 10.44 -11.14
CA SER A 184 1.92 9.46 -10.85
C SER A 184 3.30 10.11 -10.81
N LYS A 185 4.07 9.78 -9.77
CA LYS A 185 5.48 10.18 -9.62
C LYS A 185 6.46 9.08 -10.04
N GLY A 186 5.94 7.92 -10.45
CA GLY A 186 6.73 6.70 -10.66
C GLY A 186 6.82 5.87 -9.37
N ASP A 187 7.17 4.61 -9.52
CA ASP A 187 7.21 3.60 -8.46
C ASP A 187 8.62 3.35 -7.90
N ILE A 188 9.56 4.25 -8.20
CA ILE A 188 10.95 4.18 -7.75
C ILE A 188 11.29 5.48 -7.00
N LEU A 189 11.72 5.34 -5.77
CA LEU A 189 12.27 6.45 -4.99
C LEU A 189 13.71 6.75 -5.47
N SER A 190 14.17 7.99 -5.27
CA SER A 190 15.59 8.29 -5.47
C SER A 190 16.46 7.46 -4.52
N ASP A 191 17.70 7.15 -4.88
CA ASP A 191 18.61 6.34 -4.06
C ASP A 191 18.78 6.92 -2.64
N ASN A 192 18.90 8.25 -2.53
CA ASN A 192 19.03 8.93 -1.25
C ASN A 192 17.75 8.79 -0.41
N LEU A 193 16.58 8.98 -1.03
CA LEU A 193 15.30 8.82 -0.35
C LEU A 193 15.08 7.37 0.07
N GLN A 194 15.36 6.41 -0.81
CA GLN A 194 15.25 4.98 -0.49
C GLN A 194 16.16 4.60 0.70
N TYR A 195 17.38 5.15 0.74
CA TYR A 195 18.29 4.94 1.86
C TYR A 195 17.73 5.50 3.17
N ALA A 196 17.22 6.73 3.16
CA ALA A 196 16.61 7.36 4.33
C ALA A 196 15.35 6.59 4.81
N VAL A 197 14.50 6.14 3.88
CA VAL A 197 13.33 5.28 4.15
C VAL A 197 13.76 3.98 4.86
N ASN A 198 14.79 3.32 4.35
CA ASN A 198 15.32 2.09 4.98
C ASN A 198 15.84 2.35 6.40
N LEU A 199 16.49 3.49 6.64
CA LEU A 199 16.95 3.88 7.97
C LEU A 199 15.78 4.20 8.92
N SER A 200 14.66 4.78 8.41
CA SER A 200 13.45 4.99 9.21
C SER A 200 12.89 3.67 9.74
N PHE A 201 12.75 2.66 8.88
CA PHE A 201 12.32 1.32 9.32
C PHE A 201 13.30 0.66 10.29
N LYS A 202 14.61 0.80 10.05
CA LYS A 202 15.63 0.29 10.98
C LYS A 202 15.61 0.97 12.35
N ALA A 203 15.26 2.24 12.41
CA ALA A 203 15.20 2.99 13.66
C ALA A 203 13.99 2.61 14.52
N ILE A 204 12.89 2.21 13.91
CA ILE A 204 11.65 1.80 14.60
C ILE A 204 11.77 0.35 15.15
N GLU A 205 12.46 -0.54 14.47
CA GLU A 205 12.58 -1.95 14.84
C GLU A 205 13.04 -2.19 16.30
N PRO A 206 14.10 -1.52 16.83
CA PRO A 206 14.48 -1.66 18.22
C PRO A 206 13.39 -1.23 19.22
N LEU A 207 12.58 -0.21 18.87
CA LEU A 207 11.47 0.24 19.70
C LEU A 207 10.35 -0.81 19.74
N GLU A 208 10.00 -1.40 18.61
CA GLU A 208 9.02 -2.48 18.51
C GLU A 208 9.46 -3.71 19.32
N LEU A 209 10.75 -4.09 19.23
CA LEU A 209 11.30 -5.21 19.98
C LEU A 209 11.33 -4.95 21.48
N SER A 210 11.62 -3.72 21.91
CA SER A 210 11.59 -3.32 23.31
C SER A 210 10.17 -3.38 23.87
N PHE A 211 9.21 -2.83 23.14
CA PHE A 211 7.78 -2.86 23.52
C PHE A 211 7.28 -4.29 23.66
N LYS A 212 7.59 -5.16 22.73
CA LYS A 212 7.29 -6.60 22.80
C LYS A 212 8.10 -7.36 23.87
N LYS A 213 8.88 -6.65 24.70
CA LYS A 213 9.78 -7.24 25.70
C LYS A 213 10.80 -8.25 25.15
N LYS A 214 11.12 -8.14 23.87
CA LYS A 214 12.12 -8.98 23.17
C LYS A 214 13.51 -8.34 23.16
N MET A 215 13.61 -7.09 23.58
CA MET A 215 14.87 -6.34 23.69
C MET A 215 14.87 -5.50 24.96
N SER A 216 16.04 -5.35 25.61
CA SER A 216 16.18 -4.48 26.78
C SER A 216 16.29 -3.01 26.39
N ASP A 217 15.88 -2.10 27.29
CA ASP A 217 15.99 -0.65 27.07
C ASP A 217 17.43 -0.20 26.78
N LYS A 218 18.42 -0.86 27.40
CA LYS A 218 19.83 -0.57 27.17
C LYS A 218 20.25 -0.91 25.75
N GLU A 219 19.85 -2.07 25.24
CA GLU A 219 20.15 -2.51 23.89
C GLU A 219 19.41 -1.65 22.87
N THR A 220 18.14 -1.32 23.14
CA THR A 220 17.32 -0.42 22.32
C THR A 220 18.01 0.94 22.15
N LYS A 221 18.41 1.59 23.25
CA LYS A 221 19.14 2.86 23.23
C LYS A 221 20.44 2.77 22.43
N LYS A 222 21.20 1.66 22.59
CA LYS A 222 22.44 1.44 21.86
C LYS A 222 22.17 1.38 20.34
N ARG A 223 21.22 0.56 19.88
CA ARG A 223 20.90 0.44 18.45
C ARG A 223 20.39 1.74 17.84
N ILE A 224 19.55 2.48 18.56
CA ILE A 224 19.09 3.79 18.10
C ILE A 224 20.27 4.76 17.98
N ALA A 225 21.19 4.79 18.95
CA ALA A 225 22.38 5.64 18.91
C ALA A 225 23.32 5.32 17.74
N GLU A 226 23.37 4.06 17.27
CA GLU A 226 24.14 3.65 16.10
C GLU A 226 23.49 4.10 14.77
N ILE A 227 22.15 4.17 14.72
CA ILE A 227 21.39 4.54 13.53
C ILE A 227 21.24 6.06 13.39
N ALA A 228 21.07 6.79 14.48
CA ALA A 228 20.77 8.22 14.50
C ALA A 228 21.78 9.08 13.69
N PRO A 229 23.10 8.90 13.77
CA PRO A 229 24.05 9.66 12.96
C PRO A 229 23.89 9.38 11.46
N GLN A 230 23.67 8.10 11.08
CA GLN A 230 23.45 7.71 9.69
C GLN A 230 22.19 8.34 9.14
N PHE A 231 21.10 8.33 9.92
CA PHE A 231 19.82 8.93 9.54
C PHE A 231 19.95 10.44 9.36
N LYS A 232 20.67 11.13 10.28
CA LYS A 232 20.94 12.56 10.15
C LYS A 232 21.67 12.89 8.84
N THR A 233 22.78 12.18 8.56
CA THR A 233 23.56 12.38 7.33
C THR A 233 22.71 12.06 6.09
N ALA A 234 21.93 10.99 6.10
CA ALA A 234 21.03 10.68 4.99
C ALA A 234 20.01 11.81 4.73
N LYS A 235 19.41 12.38 5.79
CA LYS A 235 18.48 13.52 5.66
C LYS A 235 19.13 14.78 5.07
N GLU A 236 20.41 15.03 5.34
CA GLU A 236 21.12 16.18 4.80
C GLU A 236 21.26 16.13 3.27
N LEU A 237 21.27 14.93 2.68
CA LEU A 237 21.34 14.70 1.23
C LEU A 237 19.99 14.82 0.50
N LEU A 238 18.89 14.95 1.23
CA LEU A 238 17.54 15.01 0.68
C LEU A 238 17.15 16.44 0.30
N THR A 239 16.32 16.56 -0.73
CA THR A 239 15.57 17.78 -1.02
C THR A 239 14.58 18.10 0.11
N GLN A 240 14.03 19.30 0.14
CA GLN A 240 13.06 19.68 1.17
C GLN A 240 11.79 18.79 1.10
N GLU A 241 11.28 18.49 -0.10
CA GLU A 241 10.13 17.60 -0.27
C GLU A 241 10.41 16.17 0.22
N GLU A 242 11.59 15.65 -0.04
CA GLU A 242 12.01 14.33 0.44
C GLU A 242 12.20 14.29 1.97
N LYS A 243 12.68 15.38 2.58
CA LYS A 243 12.76 15.50 4.04
C LYS A 243 11.37 15.44 4.68
N GLU A 244 10.43 16.19 4.15
CA GLU A 244 9.03 16.17 4.61
C GLU A 244 8.39 14.79 4.42
N TYR A 245 8.70 14.09 3.32
CA TYR A 245 8.28 12.72 3.10
C TYR A 245 8.79 11.78 4.20
N VAL A 246 10.09 11.85 4.51
CA VAL A 246 10.72 11.03 5.57
C VAL A 246 10.16 11.39 6.95
N ASP A 247 9.84 12.65 7.21
CA ASP A 247 9.25 13.07 8.48
C ASP A 247 7.83 12.50 8.64
N ARG A 248 7.00 12.54 7.60
CA ARG A 248 5.67 11.91 7.60
C ARG A 248 5.77 10.38 7.77
N LEU A 249 6.70 9.74 7.07
CA LEU A 249 6.94 8.30 7.24
C LEU A 249 7.34 7.96 8.69
N THR A 250 8.27 8.70 9.27
CA THR A 250 8.73 8.48 10.65
C THR A 250 7.60 8.68 11.65
N GLN A 251 6.77 9.70 11.45
CA GLN A 251 5.58 9.94 12.26
C GLN A 251 4.57 8.80 12.14
N ALA A 252 4.28 8.34 10.93
CA ALA A 252 3.36 7.23 10.70
C ALA A 252 3.85 5.93 11.32
N LEU A 253 5.15 5.62 11.21
CA LEU A 253 5.78 4.47 11.87
C LEU A 253 5.68 4.56 13.39
N THR A 254 5.89 5.75 13.96
CA THR A 254 5.76 5.98 15.41
C THR A 254 4.31 5.77 15.86
N TYR A 255 3.33 6.28 15.12
CA TYR A 255 1.92 6.06 15.43
C TYR A 255 1.54 4.58 15.32
N ASN A 256 1.99 3.88 14.28
CA ASN A 256 1.74 2.44 14.15
C ASN A 256 2.24 1.68 15.38
N PHE A 257 3.42 2.05 15.88
CA PHE A 257 4.01 1.45 17.08
C PHE A 257 3.20 1.75 18.36
N LEU A 258 2.78 3.02 18.56
CA LEU A 258 2.09 3.45 19.78
C LEU A 258 0.64 2.92 19.88
N TYR A 259 -0.01 2.64 18.76
CA TYR A 259 -1.41 2.20 18.68
C TYR A 259 -1.58 0.76 18.18
N ALA A 260 -0.51 -0.02 18.16
CA ALA A 260 -0.56 -1.47 17.95
C ALA A 260 -0.97 -2.17 19.26
N GLU A 261 -2.24 -1.90 19.71
CA GLU A 261 -2.86 -2.59 20.84
C GLU A 261 -3.79 -3.70 20.36
#